data_c0d69b21d84bc0942166fdbbfa2dcde1
#
_entry.id   c0d69b21d84bc0942166fdbbfa2dcde1
#
_cell.length_a   1.000
_cell.length_b   1.000
_cell.length_c   1.000
_cell.angle_alpha   90.00
_cell.angle_beta   90.00
_cell.angle_gamma   90.00
#
_symmetry.space_group_name_H-M   'P 1'
#
loop_
_entity.id
_entity.type
_entity.pdbx_description
1 polymer ?
#
loop_
_entity_poly.entity_id
_entity_poly.type
_entity_poly.pdbx_seq_one_letter_code
_entity_poly.pdbx_strand_id
1 'polypeptide(L)'
;MMIQTRTQTLLPAVARIAAAAVLALAAAGVVAADAASAPAAAPKAVSKKAAANLPSFATPEAGFEALVAALRAKDAAELDRLFGPAGKRLVHSGDVEADHASWANFVAEYDAKHRIEMLADDKAKLSIGTTDWPMPIPLVKQATGWVFDTDAGDEEIIARRIGRNELDAIEVCRAFIDMQRDYAEVDRNGNGLLEYAPKLISSPGKHDGLYWPTSAGEPPSPAGPRLARANPAKLAARSAATPFHGYYFRILTRQGKHADGGALDYRVGGNLVGGVALLAWPASFLASGVKTFQCSMAGKVYERNLGPNTAAAAAKITAFDPGPGWNKVE
;
A
#
# COMPACT_ATOMS: atom_id res chain seq x y z
N MET A 1 -24.72 -39.45 39.63
CA MET A 1 -23.58 -38.58 39.29
C MET A 1 -23.69 -38.31 37.79
N MET A 2 -24.42 -37.24 37.41
CA MET A 2 -24.73 -36.89 36.01
C MET A 2 -23.65 -35.98 35.48
N ILE A 3 -22.98 -36.37 34.40
CA ILE A 3 -22.02 -35.55 33.65
C ILE A 3 -22.79 -34.86 32.54
N GLN A 4 -22.92 -33.55 32.65
CA GLN A 4 -23.47 -32.68 31.58
C GLN A 4 -22.38 -32.39 30.55
N THR A 5 -22.54 -32.89 29.35
CA THR A 5 -21.76 -32.54 28.18
C THR A 5 -22.30 -31.20 27.60
N ARG A 6 -21.51 -30.13 27.64
CA ARG A 6 -21.76 -28.87 26.92
C ARG A 6 -21.34 -29.02 25.48
N THR A 7 -22.28 -29.03 24.59
CA THR A 7 -22.09 -28.87 23.14
C THR A 7 -21.84 -27.39 22.82
N GLN A 8 -20.63 -27.05 22.41
CA GLN A 8 -20.34 -25.74 21.81
C GLN A 8 -20.64 -25.80 20.31
N THR A 9 -21.64 -25.07 19.92
CA THR A 9 -21.99 -24.82 18.52
C THR A 9 -20.98 -23.81 17.93
N LEU A 10 -20.13 -24.28 17.03
CA LEU A 10 -19.27 -23.44 16.18
C LEU A 10 -20.11 -22.85 15.05
N LEU A 11 -20.27 -21.53 15.05
CA LEU A 11 -20.78 -20.78 13.91
C LEU A 11 -19.70 -20.63 12.84
N PRO A 12 -20.02 -20.80 11.56
CA PRO A 12 -19.05 -20.66 10.48
C PRO A 12 -18.71 -19.18 10.24
N ALA A 13 -17.41 -18.88 10.22
CA ALA A 13 -16.87 -17.59 9.81
C ALA A 13 -17.12 -17.40 8.31
N VAL A 14 -18.02 -16.49 7.98
CA VAL A 14 -18.28 -16.06 6.60
C VAL A 14 -17.09 -15.22 6.12
N ALA A 15 -16.40 -15.71 5.11
CA ALA A 15 -15.32 -15.02 4.43
C ALA A 15 -15.86 -13.74 3.78
N ARG A 16 -15.42 -12.57 4.26
CA ARG A 16 -15.69 -11.29 3.61
C ARG A 16 -14.59 -11.03 2.58
N ILE A 17 -14.95 -11.12 1.33
CA ILE A 17 -14.12 -10.73 0.18
C ILE A 17 -14.13 -9.19 0.15
N ALA A 18 -12.98 -8.57 0.42
CA ALA A 18 -12.82 -7.13 0.29
C ALA A 18 -12.38 -6.80 -1.14
N ALA A 19 -13.31 -6.33 -1.96
CA ALA A 19 -12.98 -5.56 -3.15
C ALA A 19 -12.74 -4.11 -2.71
N ALA A 20 -11.49 -3.67 -2.68
CA ALA A 20 -11.11 -2.35 -2.24
C ALA A 20 -11.19 -1.36 -3.38
N ALA A 21 -12.26 -0.62 -3.49
CA ALA A 21 -12.28 0.67 -4.15
C ALA A 21 -11.99 1.77 -3.12
N VAL A 22 -11.27 2.73 -3.49
CA VAL A 22 -10.67 3.96 -3.00
C VAL A 22 -11.16 4.59 -1.65
N LEU A 23 -12.24 4.15 -1.04
CA LEU A 23 -12.82 4.72 0.18
C LEU A 23 -12.74 3.81 1.43
N ALA A 24 -12.23 2.60 1.35
CA ALA A 24 -12.16 1.69 2.48
C ALA A 24 -10.77 1.68 3.12
N LEU A 25 -10.52 2.58 4.07
CA LEU A 25 -9.47 2.48 5.07
C LEU A 25 -10.11 2.54 6.46
N ALA A 26 -10.39 1.36 7.00
CA ALA A 26 -10.64 1.23 8.43
C ALA A 26 -9.33 0.80 9.14
N ALA A 27 -8.91 1.67 10.04
CA ALA A 27 -8.21 1.46 11.30
C ALA A 27 -7.28 0.24 11.44
N ALA A 28 -5.98 0.50 11.32
CA ALA A 28 -4.99 -0.12 12.19
C ALA A 28 -4.35 1.02 12.99
N GLY A 29 -4.30 0.87 14.32
CA GLY A 29 -3.87 1.90 15.24
C GLY A 29 -2.47 2.42 14.92
N VAL A 30 -2.38 3.70 14.65
CA VAL A 30 -1.13 4.42 14.48
C VAL A 30 -0.65 4.83 15.87
N VAL A 31 0.42 4.22 16.32
CA VAL A 31 1.29 4.83 17.33
C VAL A 31 1.95 6.02 16.64
N ALA A 32 1.71 7.22 17.15
CA ALA A 32 2.33 8.43 16.64
C ALA A 32 3.85 8.34 16.85
N ALA A 33 4.59 8.08 15.78
CA ALA A 33 6.00 8.39 15.69
C ALA A 33 6.12 9.74 14.97
N ASP A 34 6.81 10.67 15.61
CA ASP A 34 7.15 11.99 15.05
C ASP A 34 7.78 11.82 13.66
N ALA A 35 7.03 12.11 12.63
CA ALA A 35 7.53 12.12 11.27
C ALA A 35 8.30 13.41 11.05
N ALA A 36 9.62 13.31 10.98
CA ALA A 36 10.49 14.38 10.50
C ALA A 36 10.00 14.86 9.12
N SER A 37 9.58 16.12 9.06
CA SER A 37 9.07 16.82 7.88
C SER A 37 9.96 16.63 6.66
N ALA A 38 9.46 15.92 5.65
CA ALA A 38 9.90 16.14 4.29
C ALA A 38 9.43 17.54 3.85
N PRO A 39 10.24 18.32 3.11
CA PRO A 39 9.79 19.63 2.65
C PRO A 39 8.57 19.45 1.75
N ALA A 40 7.46 20.03 2.18
CA ALA A 40 6.23 20.12 1.40
C ALA A 40 6.55 20.79 0.06
N ALA A 41 6.24 20.11 -1.03
CA ALA A 41 6.22 20.75 -2.34
C ALA A 41 5.26 21.95 -2.28
N ALA A 42 5.72 23.12 -2.69
CA ALA A 42 4.91 24.33 -2.67
C ALA A 42 3.58 24.08 -3.41
N PRO A 43 2.44 24.53 -2.87
CA PRO A 43 1.15 24.31 -3.50
C PRO A 43 1.15 24.93 -4.89
N LYS A 44 0.97 24.13 -5.93
CA LYS A 44 0.70 24.63 -7.28
C LYS A 44 -0.62 25.40 -7.22
N ALA A 45 -0.60 26.64 -7.65
CA ALA A 45 -1.81 27.48 -7.73
C ALA A 45 -2.90 26.70 -8.46
N VAL A 46 -4.05 26.55 -7.79
CA VAL A 46 -5.26 25.88 -8.33
C VAL A 46 -5.50 26.42 -9.74
N SER A 47 -5.62 25.52 -10.70
CA SER A 47 -5.95 25.87 -12.08
C SER A 47 -7.32 26.55 -12.10
N LYS A 48 -7.36 27.88 -12.17
CA LYS A 48 -8.58 28.70 -12.17
C LYS A 48 -9.62 28.32 -13.24
N LYS A 49 -9.26 27.42 -14.18
CA LYS A 49 -10.09 27.08 -15.33
C LYS A 49 -11.04 25.88 -15.07
N ALA A 50 -10.70 24.99 -14.13
CA ALA A 50 -11.54 23.83 -13.79
C ALA A 50 -12.64 24.18 -12.75
N ALA A 51 -12.41 25.19 -11.92
CA ALA A 51 -13.31 25.58 -10.84
C ALA A 51 -14.56 26.38 -11.31
N ALA A 52 -14.61 26.80 -12.58
CA ALA A 52 -15.62 27.77 -13.05
C ALA A 52 -17.07 27.23 -13.10
N ASN A 53 -17.31 25.92 -12.92
CA ASN A 53 -18.63 25.28 -13.03
C ASN A 53 -18.98 24.33 -11.88
N LEU A 54 -18.22 24.34 -10.79
CA LEU A 54 -18.56 23.51 -9.62
C LEU A 54 -19.65 24.18 -8.78
N PRO A 55 -20.54 23.40 -8.15
CA PRO A 55 -21.51 23.93 -7.19
C PRO A 55 -20.79 24.64 -6.05
N SER A 56 -21.31 25.80 -5.65
CA SER A 56 -20.81 26.53 -4.51
C SER A 56 -21.85 26.56 -3.38
N PHE A 57 -21.36 26.53 -2.14
CA PHE A 57 -22.16 26.45 -0.93
C PHE A 57 -21.92 27.67 -0.05
N ALA A 58 -22.94 28.04 0.72
CA ALA A 58 -22.80 29.19 1.63
C ALA A 58 -21.85 28.92 2.78
N THR A 59 -21.80 27.68 3.26
CA THR A 59 -20.95 27.22 4.37
C THR A 59 -20.31 25.87 4.06
N PRO A 60 -19.22 25.48 4.74
CA PRO A 60 -18.64 24.15 4.60
C PRO A 60 -19.61 23.03 4.97
N GLU A 61 -20.45 23.26 6.00
CA GLU A 61 -21.44 22.30 6.46
C GLU A 61 -22.41 21.96 5.33
N ALA A 62 -22.96 22.98 4.65
CA ALA A 62 -23.88 22.79 3.53
C ALA A 62 -23.24 21.98 2.38
N GLY A 63 -21.94 22.18 2.13
CA GLY A 63 -21.20 21.42 1.12
C GLY A 63 -21.03 19.94 1.50
N PHE A 64 -20.64 19.65 2.73
CA PHE A 64 -20.52 18.26 3.19
C PHE A 64 -21.85 17.56 3.35
N GLU A 65 -22.92 18.26 3.77
CA GLU A 65 -24.27 17.72 3.80
C GLU A 65 -24.79 17.35 2.40
N ALA A 66 -24.52 18.19 1.39
CA ALA A 66 -24.86 17.89 0.00
C ALA A 66 -24.13 16.61 -0.51
N LEU A 67 -22.85 16.45 -0.17
CA LEU A 67 -22.11 15.24 -0.47
C LEU A 67 -22.75 14.00 0.18
N VAL A 68 -23.04 14.07 1.48
CA VAL A 68 -23.63 12.94 2.22
C VAL A 68 -25.03 12.62 1.69
N ALA A 69 -25.81 13.62 1.32
CA ALA A 69 -27.13 13.41 0.69
C ALA A 69 -27.02 12.67 -0.65
N ALA A 70 -26.06 13.06 -1.51
CA ALA A 70 -25.82 12.39 -2.79
C ALA A 70 -25.36 10.94 -2.60
N LEU A 71 -24.46 10.68 -1.63
CA LEU A 71 -24.00 9.32 -1.30
C LEU A 71 -25.15 8.44 -0.77
N ARG A 72 -26.02 8.97 0.09
CA ARG A 72 -27.23 8.26 0.59
C ARG A 72 -28.20 7.91 -0.51
N ALA A 73 -28.43 8.86 -1.42
CA ALA A 73 -29.30 8.68 -2.57
C ALA A 73 -28.68 7.77 -3.65
N LYS A 74 -27.40 7.44 -3.54
CA LYS A 74 -26.61 6.77 -4.58
C LYS A 74 -26.66 7.53 -5.92
N ASP A 75 -26.70 8.86 -5.83
CA ASP A 75 -26.81 9.75 -6.98
C ASP A 75 -25.44 10.04 -7.58
N ALA A 76 -25.04 9.17 -8.52
CA ALA A 76 -23.79 9.28 -9.24
C ALA A 76 -23.67 10.59 -10.04
N ALA A 77 -24.79 11.10 -10.57
CA ALA A 77 -24.79 12.34 -11.35
C ALA A 77 -24.55 13.55 -10.46
N GLU A 78 -25.13 13.57 -9.26
CA GLU A 78 -24.88 14.63 -8.28
C GLU A 78 -23.42 14.59 -7.78
N LEU A 79 -22.84 13.40 -7.52
CA LEU A 79 -21.42 13.26 -7.17
C LEU A 79 -20.51 13.78 -8.29
N ASP A 80 -20.82 13.47 -9.55
CA ASP A 80 -20.11 14.02 -10.72
C ASP A 80 -20.22 15.55 -10.79
N ARG A 81 -21.37 16.12 -10.40
CA ARG A 81 -21.58 17.56 -10.35
C ARG A 81 -20.77 18.22 -9.24
N LEU A 82 -20.75 17.61 -8.05
CA LEU A 82 -20.04 18.12 -6.87
C LEU A 82 -18.52 18.19 -7.09
N PHE A 83 -17.96 17.15 -7.69
CA PHE A 83 -16.51 17.02 -7.84
C PHE A 83 -16.00 17.40 -9.23
N GLY A 84 -16.90 17.57 -10.20
CA GLY A 84 -16.55 17.88 -11.58
C GLY A 84 -15.82 16.76 -12.32
N PRO A 85 -15.34 17.01 -13.54
CA PRO A 85 -14.70 16.00 -14.39
C PRO A 85 -13.46 15.35 -13.75
N ALA A 86 -12.68 16.11 -12.97
CA ALA A 86 -11.50 15.60 -12.27
C ALA A 86 -11.89 14.61 -11.17
N GLY A 87 -13.07 14.75 -10.56
CA GLY A 87 -13.54 13.91 -9.48
C GLY A 87 -14.08 12.55 -9.89
N LYS A 88 -14.41 12.33 -11.15
CA LYS A 88 -14.99 11.05 -11.62
C LYS A 88 -14.19 9.84 -11.17
N ARG A 89 -12.87 9.87 -11.37
CA ARG A 89 -11.98 8.75 -10.97
C ARG A 89 -11.86 8.57 -9.45
N LEU A 90 -12.28 9.55 -8.66
CA LEU A 90 -12.20 9.51 -7.19
C LEU A 90 -13.41 8.84 -6.57
N VAL A 91 -14.55 8.87 -7.25
CA VAL A 91 -15.83 8.35 -6.76
C VAL A 91 -16.34 7.14 -7.52
N HIS A 92 -15.79 6.86 -8.71
CA HIS A 92 -16.17 5.72 -9.53
C HIS A 92 -14.96 4.80 -9.78
N SER A 93 -15.07 3.54 -9.33
CA SER A 93 -14.05 2.50 -9.57
C SER A 93 -14.26 1.74 -10.88
N GLY A 94 -15.45 1.87 -11.50
CA GLY A 94 -15.92 1.07 -12.61
C GLY A 94 -16.73 -0.17 -12.19
N ASP A 95 -16.85 -0.41 -10.90
CA ASP A 95 -17.71 -1.44 -10.30
C ASP A 95 -18.79 -0.76 -9.45
N VAL A 96 -19.99 -0.64 -10.00
CA VAL A 96 -21.11 0.09 -9.40
C VAL A 96 -21.50 -0.48 -8.03
N GLU A 97 -21.47 -1.80 -7.86
CA GLU A 97 -21.82 -2.42 -6.57
C GLU A 97 -20.76 -2.14 -5.51
N ALA A 98 -19.48 -2.19 -5.88
CA ALA A 98 -18.38 -1.82 -4.98
C ALA A 98 -18.42 -0.32 -4.63
N ASP A 99 -18.77 0.54 -5.58
CA ASP A 99 -18.94 1.98 -5.35
C ASP A 99 -20.09 2.23 -4.35
N HIS A 100 -21.26 1.63 -4.57
CA HIS A 100 -22.40 1.75 -3.67
C HIS A 100 -22.10 1.22 -2.25
N ALA A 101 -21.37 0.13 -2.13
CA ALA A 101 -20.94 -0.38 -0.83
C ALA A 101 -19.99 0.59 -0.11
N SER A 102 -19.06 1.20 -0.85
CA SER A 102 -18.12 2.21 -0.33
C SER A 102 -18.85 3.48 0.12
N TRP A 103 -19.82 3.95 -0.66
CA TRP A 103 -20.65 5.11 -0.32
C TRP A 103 -21.49 4.86 0.94
N ALA A 104 -22.13 3.68 1.03
CA ALA A 104 -22.88 3.30 2.21
C ALA A 104 -22.01 3.25 3.47
N ASN A 105 -20.77 2.73 3.35
CA ASN A 105 -19.81 2.71 4.45
C ASN A 105 -19.41 4.14 4.87
N PHE A 106 -19.12 5.02 3.92
CA PHE A 106 -18.82 6.42 4.21
C PHE A 106 -19.97 7.10 4.99
N VAL A 107 -21.22 6.90 4.55
CA VAL A 107 -22.41 7.44 5.21
C VAL A 107 -22.55 6.89 6.63
N ALA A 108 -22.32 5.58 6.83
CA ALA A 108 -22.39 4.97 8.15
C ALA A 108 -21.33 5.54 9.11
N GLU A 109 -20.09 5.73 8.63
CA GLU A 109 -19.02 6.37 9.42
C GLU A 109 -19.36 7.85 9.73
N TYR A 110 -19.92 8.59 8.74
CA TYR A 110 -20.36 9.97 8.95
C TYR A 110 -21.45 10.04 10.02
N ASP A 111 -22.46 9.15 9.96
CA ASP A 111 -23.57 9.12 10.92
C ASP A 111 -23.12 8.72 12.33
N ALA A 112 -22.13 7.82 12.43
CA ALA A 112 -21.58 7.42 13.71
C ALA A 112 -20.85 8.59 14.41
N LYS A 113 -20.05 9.33 13.67
CA LYS A 113 -19.33 10.52 14.15
C LYS A 113 -18.79 11.30 12.97
N HIS A 114 -18.97 12.60 12.98
CA HIS A 114 -18.30 13.49 12.04
C HIS A 114 -17.88 14.81 12.70
N ARG A 115 -16.90 15.47 12.12
CA ARG A 115 -16.41 16.76 12.54
C ARG A 115 -15.91 17.54 11.35
N ILE A 116 -16.35 18.78 11.23
CA ILE A 116 -15.82 19.74 10.26
C ILE A 116 -14.81 20.62 10.99
N GLU A 117 -13.61 20.74 10.42
CA GLU A 117 -12.50 21.49 10.97
C GLU A 117 -12.03 22.53 9.96
N MET A 118 -11.97 23.78 10.40
CA MET A 118 -11.35 24.86 9.61
C MET A 118 -9.85 24.73 9.70
N LEU A 119 -9.20 24.47 8.58
CA LEU A 119 -7.73 24.42 8.48
C LEU A 119 -7.14 25.82 8.28
N ALA A 120 -7.91 26.72 7.68
CA ALA A 120 -7.64 28.14 7.46
C ALA A 120 -8.98 28.87 7.27
N ASP A 121 -8.97 30.19 7.18
CA ASP A 121 -10.18 31.00 6.96
C ASP A 121 -10.93 30.67 5.65
N ASP A 122 -10.22 30.05 4.72
CA ASP A 122 -10.69 29.68 3.39
C ASP A 122 -10.64 28.18 3.10
N LYS A 123 -10.34 27.33 4.11
CA LYS A 123 -10.19 25.88 3.89
C LYS A 123 -10.80 25.06 5.03
N ALA A 124 -11.69 24.15 4.69
CA ALA A 124 -12.36 23.25 5.62
C ALA A 124 -12.15 21.78 5.25
N LYS A 125 -12.04 20.93 6.28
CA LYS A 125 -11.86 19.48 6.17
C LYS A 125 -12.95 18.76 6.94
N LEU A 126 -13.47 17.66 6.40
CA LEU A 126 -14.34 16.72 7.09
C LEU A 126 -13.53 15.55 7.64
N SER A 127 -13.77 15.19 8.90
CA SER A 127 -13.33 13.93 9.50
C SER A 127 -14.54 13.10 9.88
N ILE A 128 -14.51 11.78 9.64
CA ILE A 128 -15.61 10.84 9.90
C ILE A 128 -15.14 9.63 10.70
N GLY A 129 -16.11 8.97 11.33
CA GLY A 129 -15.89 7.75 12.09
C GLY A 129 -15.23 7.95 13.43
N THR A 130 -15.18 6.89 14.22
CA THR A 130 -14.57 6.89 15.56
C THR A 130 -13.05 7.07 15.54
N THR A 131 -12.43 6.84 14.38
CA THR A 131 -11.00 7.03 14.14
C THR A 131 -10.64 8.43 13.65
N ASP A 132 -11.64 9.33 13.53
CA ASP A 132 -11.47 10.67 12.96
C ASP A 132 -10.80 10.65 11.57
N TRP A 133 -11.20 9.67 10.71
CA TRP A 133 -10.62 9.54 9.38
C TRP A 133 -10.86 10.80 8.53
N PRO A 134 -9.79 11.48 8.11
CA PRO A 134 -9.93 12.73 7.38
C PRO A 134 -10.27 12.46 5.91
N MET A 135 -11.39 13.03 5.43
CA MET A 135 -11.74 13.02 4.02
C MET A 135 -10.66 13.72 3.19
N PRO A 136 -10.20 13.13 2.08
CA PRO A 136 -9.08 13.68 1.32
C PRO A 136 -9.44 14.95 0.53
N ILE A 137 -10.71 15.16 0.16
CA ILE A 137 -11.15 16.30 -0.65
C ILE A 137 -11.66 17.40 0.29
N PRO A 138 -10.92 18.51 0.45
CA PRO A 138 -11.35 19.62 1.29
C PRO A 138 -12.35 20.50 0.55
N LEU A 139 -13.07 21.35 1.30
CA LEU A 139 -13.76 22.51 0.77
C LEU A 139 -12.85 23.74 0.85
N VAL A 140 -12.85 24.55 -0.20
CA VAL A 140 -12.14 25.84 -0.26
C VAL A 140 -13.13 26.97 -0.58
N LYS A 141 -12.90 28.11 0.06
CA LYS A 141 -13.73 29.30 -0.12
C LYS A 141 -13.28 30.05 -1.37
N GLN A 142 -14.20 30.30 -2.27
CA GLN A 142 -14.03 31.13 -3.47
C GLN A 142 -14.95 32.34 -3.41
N ALA A 143 -14.89 33.22 -4.41
CA ALA A 143 -15.75 34.40 -4.47
C ALA A 143 -17.25 34.06 -4.49
N THR A 144 -17.61 32.91 -5.03
CA THR A 144 -19.00 32.42 -5.15
C THR A 144 -19.47 31.58 -3.96
N GLY A 145 -18.59 31.27 -3.01
CA GLY A 145 -18.86 30.37 -1.87
C GLY A 145 -17.87 29.21 -1.74
N TRP A 146 -18.24 28.21 -0.98
CA TRP A 146 -17.40 27.02 -0.74
C TRP A 146 -17.55 25.99 -1.84
N VAL A 147 -16.45 25.47 -2.37
CA VAL A 147 -16.41 24.45 -3.44
C VAL A 147 -15.45 23.32 -3.05
N PHE A 148 -15.69 22.11 -3.52
CA PHE A 148 -14.76 21.00 -3.34
C PHE A 148 -13.48 21.23 -4.16
N ASP A 149 -12.32 21.17 -3.50
CA ASP A 149 -11.01 21.22 -4.14
C ASP A 149 -10.59 19.80 -4.56
N THR A 150 -11.11 19.38 -5.69
CA THR A 150 -10.91 18.03 -6.21
C THR A 150 -9.45 17.77 -6.61
N ASP A 151 -8.74 18.80 -7.08
CA ASP A 151 -7.32 18.67 -7.45
C ASP A 151 -6.46 18.40 -6.20
N ALA A 152 -6.68 19.15 -5.11
CA ALA A 152 -6.03 18.88 -3.83
C ALA A 152 -6.42 17.49 -3.27
N GLY A 153 -7.67 17.08 -3.47
CA GLY A 153 -8.14 15.73 -3.10
C GLY A 153 -7.42 14.63 -3.84
N ASP A 154 -7.18 14.77 -5.12
CA ASP A 154 -6.43 13.81 -5.93
C ASP A 154 -4.97 13.71 -5.47
N GLU A 155 -4.31 14.84 -5.24
CA GLU A 155 -2.95 14.88 -4.71
C GLU A 155 -2.85 14.18 -3.34
N GLU A 156 -3.80 14.40 -2.44
CA GLU A 156 -3.85 13.75 -1.12
C GLU A 156 -4.08 12.24 -1.23
N ILE A 157 -4.97 11.79 -2.11
CA ILE A 157 -5.22 10.36 -2.36
C ILE A 157 -3.95 9.68 -2.90
N ILE A 158 -3.24 10.34 -3.82
CA ILE A 158 -1.97 9.85 -4.35
C ILE A 158 -0.92 9.80 -3.23
N ALA A 159 -0.79 10.84 -2.42
CA ALA A 159 0.15 10.90 -1.30
C ALA A 159 -0.10 9.77 -0.29
N ARG A 160 -1.36 9.53 0.10
CA ARG A 160 -1.74 8.42 0.99
C ARG A 160 -1.44 7.05 0.37
N ARG A 161 -1.66 6.89 -0.94
CA ARG A 161 -1.32 5.66 -1.66
C ARG A 161 0.17 5.42 -1.65
N ILE A 162 0.97 6.44 -1.95
CA ILE A 162 2.43 6.38 -1.90
C ILE A 162 2.89 5.97 -0.51
N GLY A 163 2.45 6.69 0.53
CA GLY A 163 2.85 6.39 1.91
C GLY A 163 2.54 4.95 2.32
N ARG A 164 1.35 4.45 1.99
CA ARG A 164 0.95 3.07 2.26
C ARG A 164 1.80 2.06 1.53
N ASN A 165 2.00 2.25 0.24
CA ASN A 165 2.81 1.35 -0.58
C ASN A 165 4.28 1.33 -0.12
N GLU A 166 4.82 2.46 0.37
CA GLU A 166 6.17 2.53 0.94
C GLU A 166 6.27 1.76 2.26
N LEU A 167 5.29 1.92 3.16
CA LEU A 167 5.21 1.11 4.38
C LEU A 167 5.08 -0.38 4.07
N ASP A 168 4.22 -0.75 3.12
CA ASP A 168 4.07 -2.14 2.67
C ASP A 168 5.40 -2.68 2.09
N ALA A 169 6.15 -1.89 1.34
CA ALA A 169 7.45 -2.29 0.80
C ALA A 169 8.49 -2.53 1.91
N ILE A 170 8.48 -1.72 2.98
CA ILE A 170 9.30 -1.92 4.18
C ILE A 170 8.91 -3.23 4.89
N GLU A 171 7.60 -3.47 5.08
CA GLU A 171 7.11 -4.71 5.68
C GLU A 171 7.45 -5.95 4.82
N VAL A 172 7.40 -5.84 3.50
CA VAL A 172 7.87 -6.91 2.60
C VAL A 172 9.37 -7.16 2.79
N CYS A 173 10.19 -6.12 2.97
CA CYS A 173 11.60 -6.28 3.29
C CYS A 173 11.82 -7.05 4.60
N ARG A 174 11.08 -6.72 5.66
CA ARG A 174 11.15 -7.43 6.95
C ARG A 174 10.68 -8.89 6.81
N ALA A 175 9.54 -9.09 6.17
CA ALA A 175 9.00 -10.42 5.91
C ALA A 175 9.92 -11.28 5.02
N PHE A 176 10.62 -10.67 4.06
CA PHE A 176 11.59 -11.35 3.20
C PHE A 176 12.71 -11.99 4.01
N ILE A 177 13.23 -11.31 5.01
CA ILE A 177 14.28 -11.81 5.89
C ILE A 177 13.81 -13.07 6.62
N ASP A 178 12.59 -13.04 7.19
CA ASP A 178 12.02 -14.19 7.90
C ASP A 178 11.75 -15.35 6.94
N MET A 179 11.19 -15.07 5.76
CA MET A 179 10.94 -16.09 4.74
C MET A 179 12.24 -16.75 4.25
N GLN A 180 13.31 -16.00 4.14
CA GLN A 180 14.61 -16.52 3.75
C GLN A 180 15.24 -17.38 4.85
N ARG A 181 15.05 -17.03 6.12
CA ARG A 181 15.47 -17.87 7.25
C ARG A 181 14.73 -19.21 7.24
N ASP A 182 13.39 -19.16 7.15
CA ASP A 182 12.55 -20.37 7.05
C ASP A 182 12.96 -21.24 5.84
N TYR A 183 13.21 -20.61 4.69
CA TYR A 183 13.66 -21.35 3.51
C TYR A 183 14.98 -22.10 3.77
N ALA A 184 15.94 -21.45 4.42
CA ALA A 184 17.28 -21.99 4.66
C ALA A 184 17.37 -23.03 5.80
N GLU A 185 16.27 -23.26 6.55
CA GLU A 185 16.23 -24.30 7.59
C GLU A 185 16.19 -25.73 7.03
N VAL A 186 15.81 -25.88 5.76
CA VAL A 186 15.63 -27.19 5.11
C VAL A 186 16.26 -27.17 3.73
N ASP A 187 16.93 -28.26 3.35
CA ASP A 187 17.35 -28.48 1.96
C ASP A 187 16.12 -28.65 1.06
N ARG A 188 15.72 -27.59 0.39
CA ARG A 188 14.47 -27.51 -0.38
C ARG A 188 14.62 -28.00 -1.83
N ASN A 189 15.84 -28.11 -2.33
CA ASN A 189 16.13 -28.50 -3.69
C ASN A 189 16.88 -29.84 -3.81
N GLY A 190 17.21 -30.49 -2.67
CA GLY A 190 17.82 -31.80 -2.62
C GLY A 190 19.29 -31.84 -3.00
N ASN A 191 20.01 -30.69 -2.87
CA ASN A 191 21.42 -30.62 -3.22
C ASN A 191 22.38 -30.87 -2.04
N GLY A 192 21.84 -31.16 -0.84
CA GLY A 192 22.58 -31.41 0.37
C GLY A 192 23.08 -30.15 1.11
N LEU A 193 22.58 -28.96 0.71
CA LEU A 193 22.98 -27.67 1.30
C LEU A 193 21.78 -26.93 1.89
N LEU A 194 22.02 -26.23 2.98
CA LEU A 194 21.11 -25.21 3.50
C LEU A 194 21.45 -23.89 2.84
N GLU A 195 20.56 -23.38 2.00
CA GLU A 195 20.79 -22.17 1.22
C GLU A 195 19.58 -21.25 1.19
N TYR A 196 19.75 -20.01 0.82
CA TYR A 196 18.67 -19.05 0.64
C TYR A 196 17.98 -19.23 -0.71
N ALA A 197 16.69 -18.89 -0.77
CA ALA A 197 15.93 -18.95 -2.01
C ALA A 197 16.45 -17.95 -3.04
N PRO A 198 16.84 -18.40 -4.24
CA PRO A 198 17.31 -17.51 -5.29
C PRO A 198 16.18 -16.77 -6.03
N LYS A 199 14.93 -17.14 -5.76
CA LYS A 199 13.74 -16.58 -6.42
C LYS A 199 12.65 -16.21 -5.40
N LEU A 200 11.82 -15.24 -5.74
CA LEU A 200 10.61 -14.92 -4.97
C LEU A 200 9.51 -15.95 -5.23
N ILE A 201 9.33 -16.34 -6.48
CA ILE A 201 8.35 -17.35 -6.92
C ILE A 201 9.11 -18.52 -7.50
N SER A 202 8.78 -19.71 -7.05
CA SER A 202 9.39 -20.96 -7.54
C SER A 202 9.04 -21.22 -9.01
N SER A 203 9.95 -21.87 -9.70
CA SER A 203 9.68 -22.46 -11.01
C SER A 203 8.56 -23.50 -10.88
N PRO A 204 7.74 -23.69 -11.91
CA PRO A 204 6.69 -24.72 -11.89
C PRO A 204 7.22 -26.08 -11.47
N GLY A 205 6.60 -26.70 -10.46
CA GLY A 205 6.98 -28.01 -9.93
C GLY A 205 8.29 -28.06 -9.16
N LYS A 206 8.88 -26.89 -8.80
CA LYS A 206 10.10 -26.78 -7.99
C LYS A 206 9.85 -26.00 -6.70
N HIS A 207 10.76 -26.16 -5.73
CA HIS A 207 10.81 -25.36 -4.49
C HIS A 207 12.05 -24.44 -4.49
N ASP A 208 12.38 -23.82 -5.62
CA ASP A 208 13.55 -22.97 -5.83
C ASP A 208 13.27 -21.47 -5.63
N GLY A 209 12.22 -21.15 -4.87
CA GLY A 209 11.81 -19.79 -4.51
C GLY A 209 11.06 -19.74 -3.18
N LEU A 210 10.72 -18.56 -2.69
CA LEU A 210 10.01 -18.37 -1.42
C LEU A 210 8.53 -18.77 -1.47
N TYR A 211 7.92 -18.74 -2.65
CA TYR A 211 6.52 -19.12 -2.86
C TYR A 211 6.39 -20.23 -3.89
N TRP A 212 5.59 -21.24 -3.55
CA TRP A 212 5.02 -22.25 -4.44
C TRP A 212 3.61 -22.62 -3.96
N PRO A 213 2.69 -22.99 -4.87
CA PRO A 213 1.39 -23.53 -4.49
C PRO A 213 1.55 -24.82 -3.73
N THR A 214 0.85 -25.00 -2.61
CA THR A 214 0.85 -26.22 -1.80
C THR A 214 -0.51 -26.88 -1.86
N SER A 215 -0.53 -28.22 -1.90
CA SER A 215 -1.73 -29.04 -1.81
C SER A 215 -2.14 -29.25 -0.34
N ALA A 216 -3.35 -29.74 -0.11
CA ALA A 216 -3.81 -30.07 1.23
C ALA A 216 -2.90 -31.17 1.85
N GLY A 217 -2.34 -30.89 3.03
CA GLY A 217 -1.44 -31.78 3.75
C GLY A 217 0.05 -31.58 3.46
N GLU A 218 0.42 -30.73 2.50
CA GLU A 218 1.80 -30.35 2.27
C GLU A 218 2.23 -29.18 3.18
N PRO A 219 3.49 -29.13 3.62
CA PRO A 219 3.99 -27.96 4.34
C PRO A 219 3.86 -26.69 3.48
N PRO A 220 3.42 -25.56 4.05
CA PRO A 220 3.29 -24.33 3.30
C PRO A 220 4.65 -23.81 2.85
N SER A 221 4.68 -23.12 1.69
CA SER A 221 5.87 -22.38 1.28
C SER A 221 6.16 -21.24 2.27
N PRO A 222 7.41 -20.79 2.47
CA PRO A 222 7.77 -19.72 3.41
C PRO A 222 6.95 -18.44 3.26
N ALA A 223 6.58 -18.09 2.02
CA ALA A 223 5.72 -16.96 1.72
C ALA A 223 4.22 -17.28 1.80
N GLY A 224 3.83 -18.54 1.79
CA GLY A 224 2.42 -18.96 1.71
C GLY A 224 1.52 -18.35 2.79
N PRO A 225 1.82 -18.47 4.09
CA PRO A 225 1.00 -17.90 5.17
C PRO A 225 0.89 -16.37 5.12
N ARG A 226 1.95 -15.69 4.69
CA ARG A 226 2.00 -14.22 4.58
C ARG A 226 1.25 -13.71 3.36
N LEU A 227 1.23 -14.49 2.29
CA LEU A 227 0.53 -14.20 1.04
C LEU A 227 -0.90 -14.78 1.00
N ALA A 228 -1.29 -15.62 1.96
CA ALA A 228 -2.64 -16.21 2.05
C ALA A 228 -3.77 -15.15 2.20
N ARG A 229 -3.42 -13.92 2.63
CA ARG A 229 -4.34 -12.76 2.61
C ARG A 229 -4.50 -12.16 1.20
N ALA A 230 -3.56 -12.43 0.27
CA ALA A 230 -3.69 -12.10 -1.13
C ALA A 230 -4.36 -13.28 -1.86
N ASN A 231 -5.22 -13.00 -2.87
CA ASN A 231 -5.90 -14.05 -3.62
C ASN A 231 -4.87 -15.05 -4.22
N PRO A 232 -4.86 -16.34 -3.80
CA PRO A 232 -3.84 -17.31 -4.21
C PRO A 232 -3.79 -17.52 -5.73
N ALA A 233 -4.93 -17.44 -6.43
CA ALA A 233 -5.01 -17.59 -7.88
C ALA A 233 -4.34 -16.40 -8.60
N LYS A 234 -4.48 -15.19 -8.07
CA LYS A 234 -3.77 -14.00 -8.59
C LYS A 234 -2.28 -14.07 -8.31
N LEU A 235 -1.87 -14.77 -7.24
CA LEU A 235 -0.47 -14.91 -6.87
C LEU A 235 0.24 -15.95 -7.75
N ALA A 236 -0.40 -17.09 -8.01
CA ALA A 236 0.13 -18.11 -8.91
C ALA A 236 0.28 -17.61 -10.36
N ALA A 237 -0.57 -16.66 -10.79
CA ALA A 237 -0.48 -16.00 -12.09
C ALA A 237 0.53 -14.83 -12.13
N ARG A 238 1.13 -14.43 -11.00
CA ARG A 238 2.09 -13.33 -10.95
C ARG A 238 3.46 -13.76 -11.44
N SER A 239 3.98 -12.98 -12.36
CA SER A 239 5.39 -13.02 -12.72
C SER A 239 6.17 -12.00 -11.85
N ALA A 240 7.49 -12.09 -11.81
CA ALA A 240 8.36 -11.06 -11.23
C ALA A 240 8.17 -9.67 -11.89
N ALA A 241 7.47 -9.60 -13.02
CA ALA A 241 7.12 -8.38 -13.74
C ALA A 241 5.80 -7.74 -13.28
N THR A 242 5.07 -8.35 -12.30
CA THR A 242 3.82 -7.78 -11.78
C THR A 242 4.08 -7.06 -10.45
N PRO A 243 3.74 -5.76 -10.31
CA PRO A 243 3.97 -5.05 -9.07
C PRO A 243 3.11 -5.61 -7.93
N PHE A 244 3.66 -5.62 -6.72
CA PHE A 244 2.99 -5.98 -5.49
C PHE A 244 2.93 -4.74 -4.59
N HIS A 245 1.75 -4.33 -4.14
CA HIS A 245 1.54 -3.08 -3.41
C HIS A 245 2.22 -1.87 -4.09
N GLY A 246 2.10 -1.78 -5.42
CA GLY A 246 2.70 -0.69 -6.21
C GLY A 246 4.22 -0.76 -6.39
N TYR A 247 4.88 -1.85 -5.97
CA TYR A 247 6.33 -2.03 -6.02
C TYR A 247 6.74 -3.27 -6.81
N TYR A 248 7.86 -3.19 -7.50
CA TYR A 248 8.59 -4.32 -8.02
C TYR A 248 9.66 -4.76 -7.02
N PHE A 249 9.97 -6.04 -6.99
CA PHE A 249 10.93 -6.65 -6.09
C PHE A 249 11.94 -7.50 -6.86
N ARG A 250 13.21 -7.44 -6.45
CA ARG A 250 14.29 -8.24 -7.04
C ARG A 250 15.26 -8.70 -5.97
N ILE A 251 15.58 -10.00 -5.97
CA ILE A 251 16.63 -10.56 -5.12
C ILE A 251 17.98 -10.09 -5.63
N LEU A 252 18.85 -9.66 -4.70
CA LEU A 252 20.24 -9.32 -4.92
C LEU A 252 21.10 -10.44 -4.33
N THR A 253 22.05 -10.94 -5.12
CA THR A 253 22.88 -12.10 -4.78
C THR A 253 24.31 -11.73 -4.41
N ARG A 254 24.57 -10.45 -4.18
CA ARG A 254 25.85 -9.89 -3.74
C ARG A 254 25.68 -8.63 -2.94
N GLN A 255 26.70 -8.25 -2.20
CA GLN A 255 26.80 -6.93 -1.58
C GLN A 255 27.98 -6.14 -2.10
N GLY A 256 27.88 -4.80 -1.99
CA GLY A 256 28.94 -3.87 -2.39
C GLY A 256 29.81 -3.44 -1.23
N LYS A 257 30.75 -2.55 -1.52
CA LYS A 257 31.79 -2.11 -0.59
C LYS A 257 31.30 -1.32 0.63
N HIS A 258 30.10 -0.74 0.55
CA HIS A 258 29.52 0.06 1.65
C HIS A 258 28.61 -0.79 2.57
N ALA A 259 28.39 -2.05 2.25
CA ALA A 259 27.73 -2.98 3.14
C ALA A 259 28.67 -3.43 4.26
N ASP A 260 28.10 -3.81 5.40
CA ASP A 260 28.88 -4.39 6.51
C ASP A 260 29.67 -5.62 6.02
N GLY A 261 30.96 -5.68 6.27
CA GLY A 261 31.86 -6.74 5.79
C GLY A 261 32.41 -6.52 4.38
N GLY A 262 32.07 -5.40 3.70
CA GLY A 262 32.60 -5.06 2.37
C GLY A 262 31.95 -5.83 1.22
N ALA A 263 32.57 -5.79 0.05
CA ALA A 263 32.03 -6.44 -1.15
C ALA A 263 32.12 -7.97 -1.04
N LEU A 264 31.00 -8.66 -1.28
CA LEU A 264 30.88 -10.11 -1.19
C LEU A 264 29.91 -10.64 -2.24
N ASP A 265 30.25 -11.71 -2.92
CA ASP A 265 29.30 -12.53 -3.67
C ASP A 265 28.66 -13.52 -2.69
N TYR A 266 27.34 -13.53 -2.59
CA TYR A 266 26.61 -14.44 -1.72
C TYR A 266 26.55 -15.87 -2.26
N ARG A 267 26.95 -16.09 -3.51
CA ARG A 267 27.02 -17.40 -4.12
C ARG A 267 28.37 -18.04 -3.92
N VAL A 268 28.35 -19.29 -3.45
CA VAL A 268 29.52 -20.16 -3.34
C VAL A 268 29.21 -21.44 -4.12
N GLY A 269 30.01 -21.76 -5.12
CA GLY A 269 29.75 -22.92 -5.99
C GLY A 269 28.39 -22.85 -6.73
N GLY A 270 27.83 -21.65 -6.95
CA GLY A 270 26.52 -21.46 -7.57
C GLY A 270 25.36 -21.37 -6.58
N ASN A 271 25.53 -21.82 -5.33
CA ASN A 271 24.53 -21.88 -4.28
C ASN A 271 24.52 -20.60 -3.44
N LEU A 272 23.35 -20.12 -3.04
CA LEU A 272 23.18 -18.86 -2.32
C LEU A 272 23.32 -19.08 -0.80
N VAL A 273 24.54 -19.30 -0.34
CA VAL A 273 24.86 -19.64 1.07
C VAL A 273 25.48 -18.49 1.87
N GLY A 274 26.11 -17.52 1.19
CA GLY A 274 26.80 -16.40 1.84
C GLY A 274 25.88 -15.27 2.30
N GLY A 275 24.60 -15.29 1.92
CA GLY A 275 23.62 -14.26 2.22
C GLY A 275 22.63 -14.07 1.09
N VAL A 276 21.74 -13.09 1.28
CA VAL A 276 20.78 -12.66 0.27
C VAL A 276 20.28 -11.25 0.62
N ALA A 277 19.87 -10.49 -0.38
CA ALA A 277 19.27 -9.17 -0.18
C ALA A 277 18.10 -8.95 -1.14
N LEU A 278 17.32 -7.91 -0.88
CA LEU A 278 16.17 -7.54 -1.68
C LEU A 278 16.28 -6.07 -2.08
N LEU A 279 15.92 -5.77 -3.33
CA LEU A 279 15.65 -4.43 -3.83
C LEU A 279 14.17 -4.29 -4.11
N ALA A 280 13.54 -3.19 -3.65
CA ALA A 280 12.17 -2.83 -3.93
C ALA A 280 12.13 -1.42 -4.55
N TRP A 281 11.44 -1.24 -5.68
CA TRP A 281 11.29 0.07 -6.32
C TRP A 281 9.87 0.29 -6.83
N PRO A 282 9.37 1.54 -6.86
CA PRO A 282 8.01 1.82 -7.27
C PRO A 282 7.77 1.50 -8.75
N ALA A 283 6.61 0.94 -9.05
CA ALA A 283 6.18 0.65 -10.42
C ALA A 283 5.97 1.93 -11.23
N SER A 284 5.56 3.02 -10.56
CA SER A 284 5.38 4.34 -11.15
C SER A 284 5.81 5.41 -10.16
N PHE A 285 6.86 6.15 -10.50
CA PHE A 285 7.37 7.25 -9.67
C PHE A 285 6.31 8.35 -9.49
N LEU A 286 6.14 8.85 -8.26
CA LEU A 286 5.11 9.82 -7.84
C LEU A 286 3.65 9.36 -8.00
N ALA A 287 3.41 8.09 -8.35
CA ALA A 287 2.06 7.55 -8.42
C ALA A 287 1.88 6.32 -7.53
N SER A 288 2.86 5.41 -7.49
CA SER A 288 2.85 4.24 -6.62
C SER A 288 3.88 4.32 -5.48
N GLY A 289 4.90 5.17 -5.61
CA GLY A 289 5.93 5.39 -4.61
C GLY A 289 6.96 6.41 -5.07
N VAL A 290 7.78 6.90 -4.15
CA VAL A 290 8.90 7.84 -4.35
C VAL A 290 10.23 7.15 -4.00
N LYS A 291 10.23 6.39 -2.91
CA LYS A 291 11.42 5.75 -2.37
C LYS A 291 11.67 4.38 -2.98
N THR A 292 12.93 4.07 -3.17
CA THR A 292 13.43 2.73 -3.49
C THR A 292 14.06 2.18 -2.23
N PHE A 293 13.82 0.93 -1.91
CA PHE A 293 14.32 0.27 -0.70
C PHE A 293 15.28 -0.85 -1.05
N GLN A 294 16.28 -1.06 -0.18
CA GLN A 294 17.10 -2.26 -0.17
C GLN A 294 17.25 -2.79 1.24
N CYS A 295 17.25 -4.10 1.39
CA CYS A 295 17.43 -4.77 2.68
C CYS A 295 18.22 -6.07 2.52
N SER A 296 18.88 -6.49 3.62
CA SER A 296 19.69 -7.70 3.67
C SER A 296 19.37 -8.52 4.91
N MET A 297 19.95 -9.71 5.00
CA MET A 297 19.81 -10.62 6.16
C MET A 297 20.28 -10.02 7.48
N ALA A 298 20.99 -8.88 7.46
CA ALA A 298 21.35 -8.12 8.67
C ALA A 298 20.15 -7.38 9.31
N GLY A 299 18.95 -7.45 8.72
CA GLY A 299 17.75 -6.85 9.27
C GLY A 299 17.62 -5.34 9.06
N LYS A 300 18.56 -4.74 8.35
CA LYS A 300 18.58 -3.29 8.08
C LYS A 300 17.89 -3.01 6.76
N VAL A 301 16.98 -2.04 6.77
CA VAL A 301 16.31 -1.50 5.57
C VAL A 301 16.89 -0.12 5.27
N TYR A 302 17.17 0.15 4.02
CA TYR A 302 17.66 1.45 3.54
C TYR A 302 16.76 1.96 2.44
N GLU A 303 16.59 3.28 2.38
CA GLU A 303 15.78 3.97 1.40
C GLU A 303 16.55 5.02 0.63
N ARG A 304 16.14 5.26 -0.62
CA ARG A 304 16.66 6.34 -1.46
C ARG A 304 15.63 6.77 -2.50
N ASN A 305 15.52 8.07 -2.73
CA ASN A 305 14.78 8.59 -3.88
C ASN A 305 15.72 8.56 -5.12
N LEU A 306 15.39 7.72 -6.11
CA LEU A 306 16.13 7.59 -7.36
C LEU A 306 15.64 8.54 -8.46
N GLY A 307 14.59 9.34 -8.18
CA GLY A 307 14.03 10.33 -9.10
C GLY A 307 13.14 9.73 -10.20
N PRO A 308 12.77 10.55 -11.21
CA PRO A 308 11.79 10.17 -12.23
C PRO A 308 12.21 8.97 -13.08
N ASN A 309 13.50 8.68 -13.18
CA ASN A 309 14.04 7.53 -13.93
C ASN A 309 14.27 6.31 -13.02
N THR A 310 13.48 6.16 -11.95
CA THR A 310 13.68 5.11 -10.93
C THR A 310 13.81 3.72 -11.51
N ALA A 311 13.00 3.32 -12.48
CA ALA A 311 13.07 1.97 -13.09
C ALA A 311 14.44 1.71 -13.75
N ALA A 312 14.96 2.67 -14.51
CA ALA A 312 16.26 2.56 -15.17
C ALA A 312 17.43 2.61 -14.16
N ALA A 313 17.30 3.40 -13.09
CA ALA A 313 18.27 3.46 -12.01
C ALA A 313 18.28 2.15 -11.20
N ALA A 314 17.10 1.62 -10.83
CA ALA A 314 16.95 0.35 -10.12
C ALA A 314 17.49 -0.84 -10.94
N ALA A 315 17.35 -0.81 -12.29
CA ALA A 315 17.95 -1.85 -13.15
C ALA A 315 19.46 -1.97 -13.02
N LYS A 316 20.14 -0.86 -12.70
CA LYS A 316 21.62 -0.81 -12.53
C LYS A 316 22.08 -1.24 -11.13
N ILE A 317 21.18 -1.35 -10.15
CA ILE A 317 21.50 -1.80 -8.79
C ILE A 317 21.56 -3.32 -8.79
N THR A 318 22.76 -3.90 -8.84
CA THR A 318 22.97 -5.37 -8.90
C THR A 318 23.48 -5.96 -7.59
N ALA A 319 23.76 -5.12 -6.59
CA ALA A 319 24.26 -5.49 -5.28
C ALA A 319 23.55 -4.69 -4.18
N PHE A 320 23.46 -5.25 -2.99
CA PHE A 320 23.11 -4.53 -1.78
C PHE A 320 24.29 -3.64 -1.39
N ASP A 321 24.17 -2.35 -1.59
CA ASP A 321 25.27 -1.40 -1.35
C ASP A 321 24.73 -0.07 -0.81
N PRO A 322 24.44 0.02 0.50
CA PRO A 322 23.85 1.19 1.13
C PRO A 322 24.89 2.31 1.35
N GLY A 323 25.52 2.75 0.27
CA GLY A 323 26.49 3.84 0.24
C GLY A 323 25.84 5.24 0.27
N PRO A 324 26.59 6.28 -0.10
CA PRO A 324 26.12 7.65 -0.05
C PRO A 324 24.77 7.86 -0.73
N GLY A 325 23.88 8.59 -0.04
CA GLY A 325 22.52 8.87 -0.50
C GLY A 325 21.48 7.80 -0.17
N TRP A 326 21.87 6.71 0.50
CA TRP A 326 20.97 5.77 1.14
C TRP A 326 20.83 6.11 2.62
N ASN A 327 19.61 6.25 3.10
CA ASN A 327 19.28 6.50 4.50
C ASN A 327 18.73 5.20 5.11
N LYS A 328 19.14 4.91 6.34
CA LYS A 328 18.57 3.80 7.08
C LYS A 328 17.14 4.15 7.49
N VAL A 329 16.22 3.23 7.25
CA VAL A 329 14.85 3.31 7.77
C VAL A 329 14.86 2.88 9.25
N GLU A 330 14.24 3.67 10.10
CA GLU A 330 14.10 3.40 11.54
C GLU A 330 13.03 2.35 11.85
#